data_59fc8056eb3372d848ee3a3ff2ccd8b7
#
_entry.id   59fc8056eb3372d848ee3a3ff2ccd8b7
#
_cell.length_a   1.000
_cell.length_b   1.000
_cell.length_c   1.000
_cell.angle_alpha   90.00
_cell.angle_beta   90.00
_cell.angle_gamma   90.00
#
_symmetry.space_group_name_H-M   'P 1'
#
loop_
_entity.id
_entity.type
_entity.pdbx_description
1 polymer ?
#
loop_
_entity_poly.entity_id
_entity_poly.type
_entity_poly.pdbx_seq_one_letter_code
_entity_poly.pdbx_strand_id
1 'polypeptide(L)'
;MSRGLGDVYKRQNVYGVIAIPVDEYTLDSFEYSILLSVINECALAMENKKNIMEKEKISVLAKNEQLRADLLRAISHDLRTPLCSISGNADMLLNSGERLDDITKHQIYTDIYDDSEWLINIVENLLSITRLNDGRLKLKFTDQLLDEVIAESLRHISRKHEEYQIVTECDELILAHMDVRLILQVLINLVDNAIKYTPKGSTIRICAMNENGKAKIQVEDNGPGICDE
;
A
#
# COMPACT_ATOMS: atom_id res chain seq x y z
N MET A 1 11.92 58.41 21.58
CA MET A 1 10.48 58.11 21.75
C MET A 1 10.02 57.27 20.57
N SER A 2 9.91 56.00 20.79
CA SER A 2 9.43 55.05 19.77
C SER A 2 7.90 55.20 19.67
N ARG A 3 7.41 55.79 18.59
CA ARG A 3 5.99 55.67 18.26
C ARG A 3 5.80 54.36 17.47
N GLY A 4 5.47 53.32 18.23
CA GLY A 4 5.02 52.07 17.65
C GLY A 4 3.73 52.30 16.85
N LEU A 5 3.69 51.90 15.62
CA LEU A 5 2.46 51.64 14.86
C LEU A 5 1.81 50.42 15.53
N GLY A 6 1.18 50.69 16.67
CA GLY A 6 0.33 49.73 17.36
C GLY A 6 -1.11 49.99 16.98
N ASP A 7 -1.83 48.90 16.82
CA ASP A 7 -3.28 48.78 16.80
C ASP A 7 -4.03 49.09 15.51
N VAL A 8 -4.01 48.13 14.58
CA VAL A 8 -5.22 48.02 13.75
C VAL A 8 -5.71 46.57 13.51
N TYR A 9 -4.97 45.50 13.78
CA TYR A 9 -5.47 44.16 13.40
C TYR A 9 -5.39 43.11 14.50
N LYS A 10 -6.41 43.09 15.33
CA LYS A 10 -6.63 42.12 16.43
C LYS A 10 -7.06 40.73 15.94
N ARG A 11 -6.50 40.15 14.89
CA ARG A 11 -6.69 38.75 14.45
C ARG A 11 -5.82 38.32 13.25
N GLN A 12 -4.77 39.05 12.94
CA GLN A 12 -3.88 38.63 11.82
C GLN A 12 -2.60 38.03 12.34
N ASN A 13 -2.20 36.93 11.68
CA ASN A 13 -0.90 36.32 11.92
C ASN A 13 0.21 37.29 11.51
N VAL A 14 1.22 37.51 12.37
CA VAL A 14 2.38 38.31 12.03
C VAL A 14 3.30 37.46 11.18
N TYR A 15 3.46 37.78 9.91
CA TYR A 15 4.32 37.08 8.97
C TYR A 15 5.75 37.57 8.96
N GLY A 16 6.00 38.79 9.44
CA GLY A 16 7.32 39.38 9.54
C GLY A 16 7.26 40.82 10.12
N VAL A 17 8.40 41.33 10.42
CA VAL A 17 8.58 42.73 10.89
C VAL A 17 9.66 43.38 10.04
N ILE A 18 9.38 44.58 9.53
CA ILE A 18 10.36 45.38 8.80
C ILE A 18 10.76 46.54 9.71
N ALA A 19 12.06 46.68 9.98
CA ALA A 19 12.63 47.80 10.71
C ALA A 19 13.43 48.65 9.77
N ILE A 20 13.17 49.99 9.78
CA ILE A 20 13.93 50.97 8.99
C ILE A 20 14.70 51.84 9.96
N PRO A 21 16.04 51.96 9.87
CA PRO A 21 16.80 52.87 10.69
C PRO A 21 16.47 54.33 10.30
N VAL A 22 16.17 55.17 11.29
CA VAL A 22 15.69 56.53 11.11
C VAL A 22 16.84 57.57 11.15
N ASP A 23 18.05 57.11 11.47
CA ASP A 23 19.15 58.03 11.77
C ASP A 23 19.82 58.69 10.54
N GLU A 24 19.59 58.15 9.32
CA GLU A 24 20.22 58.67 8.09
C GLU A 24 19.21 58.94 6.94
N TYR A 25 17.95 58.51 7.04
CA TYR A 25 16.99 58.70 5.97
C TYR A 25 15.57 58.90 6.52
N THR A 26 14.92 60.00 6.15
CA THR A 26 13.47 60.17 6.36
C THR A 26 12.72 59.88 5.06
N LEU A 27 11.93 58.78 5.05
CA LEU A 27 11.08 58.51 3.92
C LEU A 27 10.09 59.61 3.65
N ASP A 28 9.98 60.05 2.41
CA ASP A 28 8.91 60.95 2.02
C ASP A 28 7.54 60.24 1.98
N SER A 29 6.46 61.01 1.82
CA SER A 29 5.11 60.47 1.84
C SER A 29 4.85 59.47 0.67
N PHE A 30 5.54 59.62 -0.44
CA PHE A 30 5.40 58.81 -1.62
C PHE A 30 6.17 57.46 -1.42
N GLU A 31 7.42 57.52 -0.95
CA GLU A 31 8.22 56.37 -0.62
C GLU A 31 7.56 55.48 0.45
N TYR A 32 6.98 56.12 1.47
CA TYR A 32 6.21 55.42 2.53
C TYR A 32 4.98 54.70 1.96
N SER A 33 4.25 55.33 1.03
CA SER A 33 3.08 54.71 0.38
C SER A 33 3.46 53.49 -0.47
N ILE A 34 4.57 53.59 -1.21
CA ILE A 34 5.08 52.47 -1.98
C ILE A 34 5.49 51.29 -1.07
N LEU A 35 6.23 51.59 0.00
CA LEU A 35 6.66 50.61 0.96
C LEU A 35 5.47 49.86 1.59
N LEU A 36 4.42 50.60 2.02
CA LEU A 36 3.20 50.01 2.55
C LEU A 36 2.49 49.11 1.53
N SER A 37 2.42 49.57 0.28
CA SER A 37 1.81 48.80 -0.80
C SER A 37 2.53 47.46 -1.02
N VAL A 38 3.88 47.47 -1.10
CA VAL A 38 4.69 46.28 -1.26
C VAL A 38 4.55 45.33 -0.06
N ILE A 39 4.57 45.89 1.17
CA ILE A 39 4.38 45.08 2.39
C ILE A 39 3.03 44.38 2.39
N ASN A 40 1.96 45.10 2.03
CA ASN A 40 0.62 44.53 1.97
C ASN A 40 0.52 43.43 0.91
N GLU A 41 1.14 43.62 -0.25
CA GLU A 41 1.13 42.63 -1.31
C GLU A 41 1.94 41.36 -0.91
N CYS A 42 3.09 41.56 -0.26
CA CYS A 42 3.86 40.44 0.31
C CYS A 42 3.07 39.69 1.40
N ALA A 43 2.41 40.40 2.31
CA ALA A 43 1.60 39.79 3.35
C ALA A 43 0.44 38.96 2.77
N LEU A 44 -0.26 39.51 1.76
CA LEU A 44 -1.34 38.81 1.05
C LEU A 44 -0.81 37.54 0.32
N ALA A 45 0.35 37.64 -0.33
CA ALA A 45 0.98 36.50 -0.99
C ALA A 45 1.38 35.39 0.00
N MET A 46 1.89 35.77 1.16
CA MET A 46 2.24 34.81 2.23
C MET A 46 1.00 34.13 2.81
N GLU A 47 -0.07 34.91 3.04
CA GLU A 47 -1.34 34.37 3.53
C GLU A 47 -1.98 33.41 2.51
N ASN A 48 -2.00 33.79 1.24
CA ASN A 48 -2.48 32.91 0.16
C ASN A 48 -1.66 31.60 0.08
N LYS A 49 -0.33 31.68 0.15
CA LYS A 49 0.53 30.50 0.17
C LYS A 49 0.22 29.57 1.35
N LYS A 50 0.07 30.13 2.54
CA LYS A 50 -0.31 29.38 3.74
C LYS A 50 -1.67 28.68 3.57
N ASN A 51 -2.67 29.40 3.08
CA ASN A 51 -4.02 28.87 2.84
C ASN A 51 -4.01 27.72 1.81
N ILE A 52 -3.18 27.84 0.76
CA ILE A 52 -3.00 26.76 -0.23
C ILE A 52 -2.39 25.54 0.43
N MET A 53 -1.30 25.69 1.20
CA MET A 53 -0.66 24.58 1.89
C MET A 53 -1.58 23.89 2.91
N GLU A 54 -2.41 24.65 3.63
CA GLU A 54 -3.40 24.10 4.56
C GLU A 54 -4.49 23.32 3.81
N LYS A 55 -4.99 23.84 2.69
CA LYS A 55 -5.97 23.15 1.84
C LYS A 55 -5.40 21.85 1.25
N GLU A 56 -4.17 21.87 0.77
CA GLU A 56 -3.49 20.67 0.27
C GLU A 56 -3.36 19.61 1.37
N LYS A 57 -2.96 20.02 2.57
CA LYS A 57 -2.83 19.12 3.71
C LYS A 57 -4.17 18.48 4.10
N ILE A 58 -5.23 19.29 4.16
CA ILE A 58 -6.59 18.79 4.44
C ILE A 58 -7.07 17.85 3.32
N SER A 59 -6.80 18.19 2.06
CA SER A 59 -7.15 17.34 0.92
C SER A 59 -6.46 15.99 0.97
N VAL A 60 -5.17 15.96 1.30
CA VAL A 60 -4.40 14.70 1.46
C VAL A 60 -4.96 13.86 2.61
N LEU A 61 -5.27 14.48 3.75
CA LEU A 61 -5.88 13.78 4.88
C LEU A 61 -7.26 13.19 4.52
N ALA A 62 -8.12 13.99 3.88
CA ALA A 62 -9.44 13.53 3.45
C ALA A 62 -9.34 12.37 2.45
N LYS A 63 -8.39 12.44 1.50
CA LYS A 63 -8.16 11.36 0.53
C LYS A 63 -7.67 10.08 1.21
N ASN A 64 -6.81 10.19 2.21
CA ASN A 64 -6.34 9.04 2.98
C ASN A 64 -7.47 8.38 3.79
N GLU A 65 -8.35 9.18 4.41
CA GLU A 65 -9.52 8.66 5.13
C GLU A 65 -10.52 7.98 4.18
N GLN A 66 -10.73 8.56 2.99
CA GLN A 66 -11.56 7.94 1.97
C GLN A 66 -10.99 6.60 1.51
N LEU A 67 -9.67 6.54 1.22
CA LEU A 67 -9.00 5.29 0.86
C LEU A 67 -9.12 4.23 1.95
N ARG A 68 -8.99 4.63 3.23
CA ARG A 68 -9.19 3.71 4.36
C ARG A 68 -10.62 3.16 4.41
N ALA A 69 -11.62 4.02 4.21
CA ALA A 69 -13.02 3.61 4.22
C ALA A 69 -13.34 2.64 3.07
N ASP A 70 -12.82 2.93 1.87
CA ASP A 70 -13.03 2.09 0.69
C ASP A 70 -12.30 0.74 0.83
N LEU A 71 -11.08 0.73 1.38
CA LEU A 71 -10.34 -0.49 1.70
C LEU A 71 -11.11 -1.37 2.70
N LEU A 72 -11.61 -0.79 3.80
CA LEU A 72 -12.39 -1.54 4.79
C LEU A 72 -13.68 -2.11 4.20
N ARG A 73 -14.33 -1.38 3.29
CA ARG A 73 -15.53 -1.85 2.60
C ARG A 73 -15.21 -3.03 1.68
N ALA A 74 -14.14 -2.92 0.88
CA ALA A 74 -13.68 -3.99 0.01
C ALA A 74 -13.31 -5.25 0.81
N ILE A 75 -12.51 -5.11 1.87
CA ILE A 75 -12.14 -6.22 2.75
C ILE A 75 -13.38 -6.87 3.38
N SER A 76 -14.33 -6.07 3.86
CA SER A 76 -15.56 -6.60 4.47
C SER A 76 -16.41 -7.40 3.48
N HIS A 77 -16.44 -6.98 2.22
CA HIS A 77 -17.11 -7.72 1.14
C HIS A 77 -16.37 -9.02 0.86
N ASP A 78 -15.06 -8.97 0.72
CA ASP A 78 -14.22 -10.11 0.36
C ASP A 78 -14.15 -11.17 1.48
N LEU A 79 -14.22 -10.75 2.74
CA LEU A 79 -14.34 -11.69 3.88
C LEU A 79 -15.71 -12.37 3.94
N ARG A 80 -16.78 -11.68 3.54
CA ARG A 80 -18.16 -12.21 3.66
C ARG A 80 -18.40 -13.42 2.75
N THR A 81 -17.87 -13.38 1.54
CA THR A 81 -18.10 -14.43 0.53
C THR A 81 -17.63 -15.81 1.02
N PRO A 82 -16.37 -16.02 1.42
CA PRO A 82 -15.91 -17.32 1.91
C PRO A 82 -16.55 -17.69 3.25
N LEU A 83 -16.83 -16.73 4.14
CA LEU A 83 -17.55 -17.02 5.37
C LEU A 83 -18.97 -17.57 5.11
N CYS A 84 -19.68 -17.02 4.13
CA CYS A 84 -20.98 -17.54 3.72
C CYS A 84 -20.87 -18.94 3.09
N SER A 85 -19.83 -19.18 2.29
CA SER A 85 -19.55 -20.49 1.69
C SER A 85 -19.23 -21.54 2.76
N ILE A 86 -18.32 -21.24 3.69
CA ILE A 86 -18.00 -22.12 4.82
C ILE A 86 -19.25 -22.44 5.64
N SER A 87 -20.04 -21.40 5.97
CA SER A 87 -21.26 -21.57 6.77
C SER A 87 -22.31 -22.42 6.03
N GLY A 88 -22.51 -22.18 4.73
CA GLY A 88 -23.43 -22.95 3.91
C GLY A 88 -23.01 -24.42 3.75
N ASN A 89 -21.74 -24.66 3.51
CA ASN A 89 -21.14 -25.98 3.40
C ASN A 89 -21.25 -26.77 4.73
N ALA A 90 -20.96 -26.09 5.85
CA ALA A 90 -21.11 -26.68 7.18
C ALA A 90 -22.59 -27.01 7.50
N ASP A 91 -23.51 -26.10 7.16
CA ASP A 91 -24.98 -26.36 7.33
C ASP A 91 -25.44 -27.55 6.50
N MET A 92 -24.98 -27.68 5.25
CA MET A 92 -25.28 -28.84 4.39
C MET A 92 -24.79 -30.14 5.01
N LEU A 93 -23.58 -30.17 5.58
CA LEU A 93 -23.07 -31.36 6.28
C LEU A 93 -23.88 -31.71 7.52
N LEU A 94 -24.28 -30.69 8.31
CA LEU A 94 -25.05 -30.89 9.53
C LEU A 94 -26.48 -31.41 9.27
N ASN A 95 -27.14 -30.83 8.27
CA ASN A 95 -28.56 -31.14 8.02
C ASN A 95 -28.82 -32.29 7.01
N SER A 96 -27.84 -32.54 6.12
CA SER A 96 -27.99 -33.51 5.03
C SER A 96 -26.83 -34.48 4.89
N GLY A 97 -25.84 -34.43 5.78
CA GLY A 97 -24.62 -35.20 5.67
C GLY A 97 -24.78 -36.72 5.52
N GLU A 98 -25.79 -37.30 6.15
CA GLU A 98 -26.09 -38.75 6.03
C GLU A 98 -26.58 -39.14 4.62
N ARG A 99 -27.11 -38.19 3.86
CA ARG A 99 -27.68 -38.41 2.51
C ARG A 99 -26.68 -38.11 1.40
N LEU A 100 -25.55 -37.50 1.72
CA LEU A 100 -24.51 -37.17 0.77
C LEU A 100 -23.59 -38.38 0.54
N ASP A 101 -23.17 -38.54 -0.70
CA ASP A 101 -22.15 -39.52 -1.04
C ASP A 101 -20.74 -39.03 -0.56
N ASP A 102 -19.81 -39.94 -0.47
CA ASP A 102 -18.47 -39.64 0.07
C ASP A 102 -17.68 -38.68 -0.82
N ILE A 103 -17.94 -38.67 -2.13
CA ILE A 103 -17.32 -37.75 -3.07
C ILE A 103 -17.78 -36.31 -2.80
N THR A 104 -19.08 -36.12 -2.66
CA THR A 104 -19.66 -34.79 -2.35
C THR A 104 -19.22 -34.30 -0.97
N LYS A 105 -19.15 -35.17 0.04
CA LYS A 105 -18.61 -34.83 1.36
C LYS A 105 -17.15 -34.35 1.27
N HIS A 106 -16.34 -35.09 0.53
CA HIS A 106 -14.95 -34.73 0.38
C HIS A 106 -14.79 -33.37 -0.30
N GLN A 107 -15.60 -33.11 -1.34
CA GLN A 107 -15.59 -31.80 -2.00
C GLN A 107 -15.96 -30.68 -1.03
N ILE A 108 -17.01 -30.85 -0.21
CA ILE A 108 -17.44 -29.87 0.78
C ILE A 108 -16.34 -29.60 1.83
N TYR A 109 -15.67 -30.65 2.31
CA TYR A 109 -14.55 -30.47 3.23
C TYR A 109 -13.38 -29.71 2.59
N THR A 110 -13.10 -29.99 1.33
CA THR A 110 -12.06 -29.28 0.57
C THR A 110 -12.42 -27.80 0.38
N ASP A 111 -13.68 -27.52 0.02
CA ASP A 111 -14.15 -26.14 -0.15
C ASP A 111 -14.08 -25.35 1.17
N ILE A 112 -14.48 -25.95 2.30
CA ILE A 112 -14.35 -25.32 3.63
C ILE A 112 -12.89 -25.05 3.96
N TYR A 113 -12.00 -25.99 3.68
CA TYR A 113 -10.58 -25.85 3.95
C TYR A 113 -9.96 -24.74 3.09
N ASP A 114 -10.20 -24.76 1.78
CA ASP A 114 -9.68 -23.74 0.84
C ASP A 114 -10.16 -22.33 1.20
N ASP A 115 -11.45 -22.16 1.53
CA ASP A 115 -12.01 -20.87 1.95
C ASP A 115 -11.43 -20.40 3.29
N SER A 116 -11.12 -21.32 4.21
CA SER A 116 -10.50 -21.00 5.49
C SER A 116 -9.04 -20.55 5.32
N GLU A 117 -8.26 -21.24 4.51
CA GLU A 117 -6.89 -20.85 4.16
C GLU A 117 -6.83 -19.47 3.49
N TRP A 118 -7.79 -19.23 2.59
CA TRP A 118 -7.90 -17.93 1.93
C TRP A 118 -8.22 -16.78 2.92
N LEU A 119 -9.09 -17.01 3.90
CA LEU A 119 -9.38 -16.05 4.98
C LEU A 119 -8.16 -15.77 5.84
N ILE A 120 -7.39 -16.79 6.19
CA ILE A 120 -6.14 -16.64 6.95
C ILE A 120 -5.18 -15.71 6.19
N ASN A 121 -4.99 -15.95 4.90
CA ASN A 121 -4.12 -15.13 4.05
C ASN A 121 -4.57 -13.66 3.99
N ILE A 122 -5.87 -13.38 3.87
CA ILE A 122 -6.38 -11.99 3.91
C ILE A 122 -6.09 -11.33 5.25
N VAL A 123 -6.32 -12.01 6.36
CA VAL A 123 -6.06 -11.46 7.70
C VAL A 123 -4.58 -11.16 7.89
N GLU A 124 -3.68 -12.04 7.46
CA GLU A 124 -2.23 -11.82 7.54
C GLU A 124 -1.78 -10.64 6.68
N ASN A 125 -2.32 -10.52 5.46
CA ASN A 125 -2.06 -9.38 4.59
C ASN A 125 -2.53 -8.06 5.22
N LEU A 126 -3.72 -8.03 5.83
CA LEU A 126 -4.25 -6.85 6.51
C LEU A 126 -3.41 -6.46 7.73
N LEU A 127 -2.98 -7.44 8.53
CA LEU A 127 -2.07 -7.21 9.65
C LEU A 127 -0.71 -6.67 9.20
N SER A 128 -0.21 -7.13 8.06
CA SER A 128 1.04 -6.63 7.47
C SER A 128 0.91 -5.18 7.02
N ILE A 129 -0.20 -4.80 6.37
CA ILE A 129 -0.48 -3.41 5.97
C ILE A 129 -0.61 -2.50 7.19
N THR A 130 -1.30 -2.92 8.25
CA THR A 130 -1.47 -2.12 9.47
C THR A 130 -0.14 -1.88 10.18
N ARG A 131 0.72 -2.90 10.27
CA ARG A 131 2.07 -2.78 10.85
C ARG A 131 2.98 -1.85 10.05
N LEU A 132 2.86 -1.85 8.72
CA LEU A 132 3.57 -0.92 7.83
C LEU A 132 3.14 0.54 8.08
N ASN A 133 1.83 0.79 8.13
CA ASN A 133 1.28 2.14 8.32
C ASN A 133 1.60 2.73 9.69
N ASP A 134 1.65 1.91 10.74
CA ASP A 134 1.99 2.33 12.10
C ASP A 134 3.50 2.59 12.31
N GLY A 135 4.35 2.36 11.30
CA GLY A 135 5.80 2.44 11.42
C GLY A 135 6.40 1.44 12.41
N ARG A 136 5.63 0.43 12.83
CA ARG A 136 6.04 -0.60 13.79
C ARG A 136 6.73 -1.78 13.15
N LEU A 137 6.77 -1.83 11.81
CA LEU A 137 7.45 -2.90 11.11
C LEU A 137 8.95 -2.77 11.28
N LYS A 138 9.52 -3.57 12.17
CA LYS A 138 10.97 -3.71 12.28
C LYS A 138 11.43 -4.67 11.19
N LEU A 139 11.99 -4.12 10.12
CA LEU A 139 12.61 -4.91 9.05
C LEU A 139 13.82 -5.67 9.62
N LYS A 140 13.90 -6.96 9.29
CA LYS A 140 15.03 -7.83 9.63
C LYS A 140 15.76 -8.19 8.34
N PHE A 141 16.72 -7.38 7.99
CA PHE A 141 17.55 -7.63 6.81
C PHE A 141 18.57 -8.73 7.11
N THR A 142 18.67 -9.68 6.22
CA THR A 142 19.68 -10.76 6.20
C THR A 142 20.13 -11.00 4.78
N ASP A 143 21.38 -11.44 4.62
CA ASP A 143 21.91 -11.83 3.32
C ASP A 143 21.45 -13.25 3.02
N GLN A 144 20.72 -13.42 1.92
CA GLN A 144 20.13 -14.70 1.53
C GLN A 144 20.28 -14.93 0.01
N LEU A 145 20.39 -16.18 -0.36
CA LEU A 145 20.39 -16.61 -1.75
C LEU A 145 18.96 -16.55 -2.33
N LEU A 146 18.80 -15.93 -3.50
CA LEU A 146 17.48 -15.74 -4.11
C LEU A 146 16.84 -17.06 -4.55
N ASP A 147 17.62 -18.00 -5.04
CA ASP A 147 17.16 -19.34 -5.42
C ASP A 147 16.52 -20.09 -4.24
N GLU A 148 17.13 -20.00 -3.05
CA GLU A 148 16.56 -20.60 -1.82
C GLU A 148 15.23 -19.94 -1.44
N VAL A 149 15.15 -18.60 -1.53
CA VAL A 149 13.92 -17.86 -1.20
C VAL A 149 12.80 -18.18 -2.21
N ILE A 150 13.12 -18.28 -3.49
CA ILE A 150 12.15 -18.69 -4.52
C ILE A 150 11.69 -20.14 -4.27
N ALA A 151 12.61 -21.06 -4.04
CA ALA A 151 12.28 -22.46 -3.74
C ALA A 151 11.39 -22.59 -2.50
N GLU A 152 11.65 -21.81 -1.45
CA GLU A 152 10.82 -21.76 -0.24
C GLU A 152 9.42 -21.21 -0.54
N SER A 153 9.31 -20.13 -1.34
CA SER A 153 8.02 -19.58 -1.72
C SER A 153 7.14 -20.60 -2.45
N LEU A 154 7.73 -21.39 -3.35
CA LEU A 154 7.02 -22.43 -4.09
C LEU A 154 6.51 -23.59 -3.21
N ARG A 155 7.17 -23.85 -2.09
CA ARG A 155 6.70 -24.85 -1.11
C ARG A 155 5.43 -24.42 -0.36
N HIS A 156 5.20 -23.10 -0.24
CA HIS A 156 4.03 -22.53 0.42
C HIS A 156 2.84 -22.32 -0.52
N ILE A 157 3.01 -22.51 -1.82
CA ILE A 157 1.94 -22.36 -2.79
C ILE A 157 0.99 -23.56 -2.72
N SER A 158 -0.30 -23.28 -2.81
CA SER A 158 -1.36 -24.28 -2.69
C SER A 158 -1.20 -25.45 -3.68
N ARG A 159 -1.76 -26.63 -3.34
CA ARG A 159 -1.69 -27.84 -4.18
C ARG A 159 -2.23 -27.68 -5.61
N LYS A 160 -2.94 -26.58 -5.89
CA LYS A 160 -3.43 -26.22 -7.24
C LYS A 160 -2.30 -25.95 -8.24
N HIS A 161 -1.05 -25.76 -7.78
CA HIS A 161 0.10 -25.57 -8.68
C HIS A 161 0.40 -26.78 -9.57
N GLU A 162 -0.05 -28.00 -9.19
CA GLU A 162 0.13 -29.21 -10.01
C GLU A 162 -0.56 -29.11 -11.37
N GLU A 163 -1.54 -28.21 -11.54
CA GLU A 163 -2.24 -27.96 -12.78
C GLU A 163 -1.53 -26.95 -13.69
N TYR A 164 -0.39 -26.37 -13.25
CA TYR A 164 0.37 -25.34 -13.95
C TYR A 164 1.83 -25.74 -14.14
N GLN A 165 2.45 -25.22 -15.20
CA GLN A 165 3.89 -25.39 -15.42
C GLN A 165 4.64 -24.23 -14.76
N ILE A 166 5.24 -24.46 -13.60
CA ILE A 166 6.07 -23.44 -12.95
C ILE A 166 7.52 -23.67 -13.36
N VAL A 167 8.12 -22.67 -14.01
CA VAL A 167 9.50 -22.67 -14.49
C VAL A 167 10.29 -21.63 -13.70
N THR A 168 11.38 -22.03 -13.08
CA THR A 168 12.29 -21.15 -12.34
C THR A 168 13.61 -21.01 -13.09
N GLU A 169 14.01 -19.77 -13.34
CA GLU A 169 15.28 -19.42 -13.99
C GLU A 169 16.01 -18.42 -13.06
N CYS A 170 17.08 -18.89 -12.43
CA CYS A 170 17.91 -18.06 -11.56
C CYS A 170 19.34 -18.01 -12.11
N ASP A 171 19.91 -16.79 -12.18
CA ASP A 171 21.34 -16.64 -12.34
C ASP A 171 22.05 -17.26 -11.13
N GLU A 172 23.26 -17.80 -11.35
CA GLU A 172 24.01 -18.45 -10.29
C GLU A 172 24.35 -17.49 -9.13
N LEU A 173 24.07 -17.91 -7.90
CA LEU A 173 24.54 -17.29 -6.65
C LEU A 173 24.19 -15.80 -6.45
N ILE A 174 22.95 -15.40 -6.68
CA ILE A 174 22.51 -14.04 -6.33
C ILE A 174 22.27 -13.93 -4.83
N LEU A 175 23.21 -13.30 -4.11
CA LEU A 175 23.06 -12.95 -2.71
C LEU A 175 22.40 -11.57 -2.60
N ALA A 176 21.30 -11.46 -1.86
CA ALA A 176 20.59 -10.20 -1.68
C ALA A 176 20.31 -9.91 -0.20
N HIS A 177 20.50 -8.63 0.18
CA HIS A 177 20.22 -8.13 1.53
C HIS A 177 18.75 -7.76 1.67
N MET A 178 17.93 -8.61 2.31
CA MET A 178 16.49 -8.48 2.33
C MET A 178 15.84 -8.97 3.64
N ASP A 179 14.59 -8.56 3.90
CA ASP A 179 13.74 -9.25 4.87
C ASP A 179 13.03 -10.41 4.16
N VAL A 180 13.53 -11.62 4.39
CA VAL A 180 13.10 -12.86 3.72
C VAL A 180 11.60 -13.09 3.85
N ARG A 181 11.01 -12.81 5.04
CA ARG A 181 9.58 -13.04 5.28
C ARG A 181 8.70 -12.18 4.38
N LEU A 182 9.11 -10.92 4.16
CA LEU A 182 8.36 -10.01 3.29
C LEU A 182 8.52 -10.39 1.82
N ILE A 183 9.71 -10.78 1.40
CA ILE A 183 9.94 -11.22 0.02
C ILE A 183 9.20 -12.53 -0.26
N LEU A 184 9.21 -13.49 0.67
CA LEU A 184 8.41 -14.71 0.57
C LEU A 184 6.91 -14.38 0.38
N GLN A 185 6.37 -13.47 1.20
CA GLN A 185 4.97 -13.05 1.10
C GLN A 185 4.65 -12.42 -0.26
N VAL A 186 5.58 -11.57 -0.78
CA VAL A 186 5.42 -10.97 -2.12
C VAL A 186 5.41 -12.04 -3.20
N LEU A 187 6.35 -12.98 -3.18
CA LEU A 187 6.44 -14.05 -4.16
C LEU A 187 5.21 -14.96 -4.14
N ILE A 188 4.78 -15.39 -2.96
CA ILE A 188 3.56 -16.19 -2.79
C ILE A 188 2.36 -15.45 -3.39
N ASN A 189 2.16 -14.18 -3.05
CA ASN A 189 1.06 -13.38 -3.57
C ASN A 189 1.10 -13.24 -5.10
N LEU A 190 2.29 -13.04 -5.70
CA LEU A 190 2.42 -12.91 -7.14
C LEU A 190 2.11 -14.21 -7.86
N VAL A 191 2.62 -15.34 -7.36
CA VAL A 191 2.39 -16.65 -7.98
C VAL A 191 0.94 -17.10 -7.77
N ASP A 192 0.34 -16.89 -6.60
CA ASP A 192 -1.07 -17.17 -6.36
C ASP A 192 -1.98 -16.33 -7.28
N ASN A 193 -1.62 -15.07 -7.54
CA ASN A 193 -2.32 -14.26 -8.51
C ASN A 193 -2.21 -14.83 -9.92
N ALA A 194 -1.02 -15.24 -10.34
CA ALA A 194 -0.81 -15.89 -11.63
C ALA A 194 -1.66 -17.16 -11.76
N ILE A 195 -1.66 -18.03 -10.76
CA ILE A 195 -2.50 -19.24 -10.71
C ILE A 195 -4.00 -18.90 -10.80
N LYS A 196 -4.45 -17.86 -10.08
CA LYS A 196 -5.87 -17.48 -10.00
C LYS A 196 -6.41 -16.91 -11.31
N TYR A 197 -5.60 -16.14 -12.03
CA TYR A 197 -6.05 -15.37 -13.19
C TYR A 197 -5.61 -15.94 -14.53
N THR A 198 -4.91 -17.09 -14.55
CA THR A 198 -4.56 -17.78 -15.78
C THR A 198 -5.33 -19.08 -15.94
N PRO A 199 -5.60 -19.52 -17.17
CA PRO A 199 -6.21 -20.83 -17.44
C PRO A 199 -5.34 -21.98 -16.93
N LYS A 200 -5.96 -23.10 -16.54
CA LYS A 200 -5.25 -24.35 -16.21
C LYS A 200 -4.34 -24.79 -17.35
N GLY A 201 -3.16 -25.28 -17.03
CA GLY A 201 -2.14 -25.65 -18.01
C GLY A 201 -1.26 -24.49 -18.46
N SER A 202 -1.46 -23.29 -17.95
CA SER A 202 -0.61 -22.14 -18.22
C SER A 202 0.81 -22.31 -17.65
N THR A 203 1.75 -21.58 -18.24
CA THR A 203 3.13 -21.51 -17.76
C THR A 203 3.33 -20.26 -16.93
N ILE A 204 3.84 -20.43 -15.72
CA ILE A 204 4.25 -19.33 -14.81
C ILE A 204 5.75 -19.39 -14.71
N ARG A 205 6.45 -18.32 -15.10
CA ARG A 205 7.91 -18.23 -15.08
C ARG A 205 8.35 -17.30 -13.97
N ILE A 206 9.31 -17.73 -13.17
CA ILE A 206 9.95 -16.93 -12.12
C ILE A 206 11.41 -16.78 -12.48
N CYS A 207 11.83 -15.57 -12.82
CA CYS A 207 13.22 -15.28 -13.17
C CYS A 207 13.87 -14.44 -12.08
N ALA A 208 15.11 -14.80 -11.71
CA ALA A 208 15.94 -13.98 -10.83
C ALA A 208 17.27 -13.67 -11.50
N MET A 209 17.61 -12.40 -11.62
CA MET A 209 18.79 -11.92 -12.31
C MET A 209 19.46 -10.78 -11.56
N ASN A 210 20.75 -10.58 -11.79
CA ASN A 210 21.48 -9.41 -11.32
C ASN A 210 21.44 -8.33 -12.40
N GLU A 211 20.77 -7.22 -12.12
CA GLU A 211 20.69 -6.08 -13.01
C GLU A 211 21.33 -4.86 -12.37
N ASN A 212 22.51 -4.45 -12.86
CA ASN A 212 23.26 -3.30 -12.36
C ASN A 212 23.54 -3.31 -10.84
N GLY A 213 23.90 -4.46 -10.28
CA GLY A 213 24.18 -4.63 -8.86
C GLY A 213 22.94 -4.69 -7.97
N LYS A 214 21.76 -4.84 -8.57
CA LYS A 214 20.50 -5.07 -7.87
C LYS A 214 19.94 -6.45 -8.24
N ALA A 215 19.44 -7.14 -7.24
CA ALA A 215 18.68 -8.36 -7.46
C ALA A 215 17.30 -8.00 -8.02
N LYS A 216 16.97 -8.55 -9.20
CA LYS A 216 15.67 -8.40 -9.86
C LYS A 216 14.98 -9.75 -9.86
N ILE A 217 13.75 -9.79 -9.37
CA ILE A 217 12.88 -10.96 -9.47
C ILE A 217 11.72 -10.57 -10.39
N GLN A 218 11.39 -11.44 -11.33
CA GLN A 218 10.31 -11.26 -12.28
C GLN A 218 9.42 -12.49 -12.27
N VAL A 219 8.11 -12.28 -12.14
CA VAL A 219 7.09 -13.33 -12.26
C VAL A 219 6.27 -13.03 -13.51
N GLU A 220 6.25 -13.96 -14.43
CA GLU A 220 5.54 -13.86 -15.71
C GLU A 220 4.52 -14.99 -15.81
N ASP A 221 3.35 -14.69 -16.29
CA ASP A 221 2.33 -15.64 -16.69
C ASP A 221 1.94 -15.43 -18.18
N ASN A 222 1.38 -16.46 -18.80
CA ASN A 222 0.86 -16.39 -20.18
C ASN A 222 -0.68 -16.27 -20.22
N GLY A 223 -1.26 -15.67 -19.19
CA GLY A 223 -2.69 -15.40 -19.07
C GLY A 223 -3.19 -14.27 -19.98
N PRO A 224 -4.47 -13.89 -19.85
CA PRO A 224 -5.11 -12.88 -20.70
C PRO A 224 -4.62 -11.44 -20.45
N GLY A 225 -3.77 -11.24 -19.44
CA GLY A 225 -3.31 -9.91 -19.03
C GLY A 225 -4.37 -9.11 -18.28
N ILE A 226 -4.01 -7.87 -17.90
CA ILE A 226 -4.93 -6.91 -17.27
C ILE A 226 -5.50 -6.03 -18.38
N CYS A 227 -6.84 -5.99 -18.52
CA CYS A 227 -7.48 -5.08 -19.46
C CYS A 227 -7.23 -3.64 -19.01
N ASP A 228 -6.79 -2.78 -19.95
CA ASP A 228 -6.77 -1.34 -19.73
C ASP A 228 -8.21 -0.86 -19.60
N GLU A 229 -8.61 -0.35 -18.42
CA GLU A 229 -9.84 0.39 -18.18
C GLU A 229 -9.66 1.88 -18.45
#